data_bc418b9a2b5fea84f7fa4866a1698ecf
#
_entry.id   bc418b9a2b5fea84f7fa4866a1698ecf
#
_cell.length_a   1.000
_cell.length_b   1.000
_cell.length_c   1.000
_cell.angle_alpha   90.00
_cell.angle_beta   90.00
_cell.angle_gamma   90.00
#
_symmetry.space_group_name_H-M   'P 1'
#
loop_
_entity.id
_entity.type
_entity.pdbx_description
1 polymer ?
#
loop_
_entity_poly.entity_id
_entity_poly.type
_entity_poly.pdbx_seq_one_letter_code
_entity_poly.pdbx_strand_id
1 'polypeptide(L)'
;VNAAGERFWNEAQGYSEAARAVLSQTQDVAYAIFDGRIAQIAEQFEDFKRAKSEGAIKSAETLEELAEDLGLPAEALCKTIADISPNSTDRFGRTFGETVLSPPFCGVRVTGALFHTQGGLKVDTSARVICKNGSIISNLYAGGGAACGVSGRGDSGYLSGNGLLSAVVLGRIAGKAS
;
A
#
# COMPACT_ATOMS: atom_id res chain seq x y z
N VAL A 1 -9.56 -9.02 -3.79
CA VAL A 1 -10.80 -9.64 -3.29
C VAL A 1 -10.65 -9.97 -1.81
N ASN A 2 -11.75 -10.14 -1.09
CA ASN A 2 -11.80 -10.64 0.29
C ASN A 2 -11.82 -12.20 0.31
N ALA A 3 -11.94 -12.80 1.51
CA ALA A 3 -11.99 -14.25 1.68
C ALA A 3 -13.24 -14.91 1.05
N ALA A 4 -14.28 -14.14 0.70
CA ALA A 4 -15.43 -14.63 -0.06
C ALA A 4 -15.24 -14.56 -1.59
N GLY A 5 -14.07 -14.17 -2.07
CA GLY A 5 -13.79 -14.00 -3.50
C GLY A 5 -14.39 -12.73 -4.11
N GLU A 6 -14.83 -11.77 -3.30
CA GLU A 6 -15.54 -10.57 -3.74
C GLU A 6 -14.67 -9.32 -3.62
N ARG A 7 -14.83 -8.39 -4.58
CA ARG A 7 -14.25 -7.04 -4.46
C ARG A 7 -15.02 -6.23 -3.42
N PHE A 8 -14.32 -5.40 -2.66
CA PHE A 8 -14.88 -4.68 -1.52
C PHE A 8 -14.55 -3.18 -1.48
N TRP A 9 -13.72 -2.67 -2.41
CA TRP A 9 -13.38 -1.24 -2.45
C TRP A 9 -12.83 -0.82 -3.83
N ASN A 10 -12.51 0.47 -3.99
CA ASN A 10 -11.92 1.03 -5.22
C ASN A 10 -10.38 0.97 -5.15
N GLU A 11 -9.78 0.03 -5.86
CA GLU A 11 -8.32 -0.20 -5.87
C GLU A 11 -7.53 0.89 -6.61
N ALA A 12 -8.21 1.85 -7.25
CA ALA A 12 -7.57 3.04 -7.84
C ALA A 12 -7.32 4.16 -6.81
N GLN A 13 -7.84 4.03 -5.58
CA GLN A 13 -7.50 4.91 -4.48
C GLN A 13 -6.09 4.60 -3.94
N GLY A 14 -5.61 5.43 -3.02
CA GLY A 14 -4.26 5.30 -2.46
C GLY A 14 -4.05 4.02 -1.64
N TYR A 15 -2.82 3.58 -1.57
CA TYR A 15 -2.45 2.37 -0.80
C TYR A 15 -2.60 2.56 0.72
N SER A 16 -2.62 3.79 1.22
CA SER A 16 -2.91 4.05 2.64
C SER A 16 -4.37 3.78 2.98
N GLU A 17 -5.29 4.16 2.09
CA GLU A 17 -6.72 3.83 2.17
C GLU A 17 -6.93 2.33 1.99
N ALA A 18 -6.17 1.69 1.08
CA ALA A 18 -6.20 0.25 0.85
C ALA A 18 -5.93 -0.54 2.14
N ALA A 19 -4.94 -0.11 2.93
CA ALA A 19 -4.59 -0.79 4.17
C ALA A 19 -5.79 -0.85 5.14
N ARG A 20 -6.55 0.25 5.29
CA ARG A 20 -7.77 0.26 6.13
C ARG A 20 -8.87 -0.61 5.56
N ALA A 21 -9.08 -0.57 4.23
CA ALA A 21 -10.06 -1.41 3.58
C ALA A 21 -9.75 -2.91 3.77
N VAL A 22 -8.48 -3.30 3.70
CA VAL A 22 -8.02 -4.67 3.96
C VAL A 22 -8.21 -5.06 5.43
N LEU A 23 -7.78 -4.21 6.37
CA LEU A 23 -7.91 -4.47 7.81
C LEU A 23 -9.38 -4.51 8.30
N SER A 24 -10.34 -4.03 7.50
CA SER A 24 -11.77 -4.18 7.79
C SER A 24 -12.36 -5.51 7.29
N GLN A 25 -11.60 -6.33 6.56
CA GLN A 25 -12.04 -7.63 6.09
C GLN A 25 -11.86 -8.72 7.14
N THR A 26 -12.49 -9.87 6.93
CA THR A 26 -12.37 -11.04 7.82
C THR A 26 -10.91 -11.42 8.01
N GLN A 27 -10.47 -11.58 9.25
CA GLN A 27 -9.09 -11.91 9.63
C GLN A 27 -8.05 -10.85 9.20
N ASP A 28 -8.47 -9.62 8.91
CA ASP A 28 -7.60 -8.51 8.49
C ASP A 28 -6.78 -8.82 7.23
N VAL A 29 -7.32 -9.65 6.33
CA VAL A 29 -6.65 -10.07 5.10
C VAL A 29 -7.51 -9.87 3.85
N ALA A 30 -6.82 -9.72 2.73
CA ALA A 30 -7.40 -9.75 1.39
C ALA A 30 -6.46 -10.48 0.43
N TYR A 31 -6.87 -10.58 -0.82
CA TYR A 31 -6.09 -11.21 -1.88
C TYR A 31 -5.99 -10.27 -3.08
N ALA A 32 -4.77 -9.92 -3.45
CA ALA A 32 -4.52 -9.18 -4.67
C ALA A 32 -4.49 -10.17 -5.85
N ILE A 33 -5.37 -9.96 -6.82
CA ILE A 33 -5.45 -10.78 -8.05
C ILE A 33 -4.98 -9.93 -9.22
N PHE A 34 -4.06 -10.45 -9.99
CA PHE A 34 -3.43 -9.77 -11.12
C PHE A 34 -3.01 -10.81 -12.18
N ASP A 35 -2.47 -10.37 -13.30
CA ASP A 35 -2.03 -11.25 -14.37
C ASP A 35 -0.50 -11.25 -14.57
N GLY A 36 -0.01 -12.14 -15.45
CA GLY A 36 1.41 -12.27 -15.75
C GLY A 36 2.05 -10.97 -16.27
N ARG A 37 1.29 -10.12 -16.95
CA ARG A 37 1.74 -8.80 -17.42
C ARG A 37 2.08 -7.87 -16.24
N ILE A 38 1.23 -7.84 -15.23
CA ILE A 38 1.47 -7.08 -14.00
C ILE A 38 2.61 -7.69 -13.18
N ALA A 39 2.66 -9.03 -13.10
CA ALA A 39 3.76 -9.75 -12.47
C ALA A 39 5.12 -9.38 -13.07
N GLN A 40 5.20 -9.31 -14.40
CA GLN A 40 6.43 -8.93 -15.11
C GLN A 40 6.89 -7.51 -14.76
N ILE A 41 5.96 -6.57 -14.63
CA ILE A 41 6.29 -5.19 -14.18
C ILE A 41 6.78 -5.23 -12.72
N ALA A 42 6.15 -6.02 -11.87
CA ALA A 42 6.49 -6.10 -10.45
C ALA A 42 7.85 -6.78 -10.20
N GLU A 43 8.32 -7.64 -11.11
CA GLU A 43 9.63 -8.30 -11.03
C GLU A 43 10.85 -7.34 -11.05
N GLN A 44 10.66 -6.06 -11.36
CA GLN A 44 11.72 -5.05 -11.16
C GLN A 44 12.00 -4.74 -9.68
N PHE A 45 11.09 -5.11 -8.76
CA PHE A 45 11.21 -4.84 -7.33
C PHE A 45 11.69 -6.07 -6.55
N GLU A 46 12.68 -5.89 -5.70
CA GLU A 46 13.28 -6.99 -4.92
C GLU A 46 12.29 -7.64 -3.94
N ASP A 47 11.38 -6.86 -3.34
CA ASP A 47 10.36 -7.40 -2.43
C ASP A 47 9.41 -8.37 -3.15
N PHE A 48 9.05 -8.07 -4.41
CA PHE A 48 8.22 -8.95 -5.22
C PHE A 48 8.96 -10.24 -5.59
N LYS A 49 10.23 -10.14 -6.01
CA LYS A 49 11.06 -11.31 -6.31
C LYS A 49 11.20 -12.22 -5.10
N ARG A 50 11.42 -11.63 -3.93
CA ARG A 50 11.50 -12.36 -2.67
C ARG A 50 10.18 -13.06 -2.34
N ALA A 51 9.05 -12.36 -2.39
CA ALA A 51 7.73 -12.94 -2.17
C ALA A 51 7.45 -14.11 -3.13
N LYS A 52 7.86 -13.98 -4.40
CA LYS A 52 7.76 -15.04 -5.41
C LYS A 52 8.64 -16.25 -5.06
N SER A 53 9.90 -16.03 -4.69
CA SER A 53 10.83 -17.11 -4.32
C SER A 53 10.43 -17.84 -3.04
N GLU A 54 9.76 -17.16 -2.12
CA GLU A 54 9.20 -17.72 -0.88
C GLU A 54 7.84 -18.41 -1.10
N GLY A 55 7.31 -18.44 -2.34
CA GLY A 55 6.05 -19.09 -2.70
C GLY A 55 4.78 -18.38 -2.22
N ALA A 56 4.90 -17.11 -1.80
CA ALA A 56 3.76 -16.30 -1.38
C ALA A 56 2.87 -15.90 -2.57
N ILE A 57 3.45 -15.76 -3.77
CA ILE A 57 2.72 -15.46 -4.99
C ILE A 57 2.37 -16.77 -5.69
N LYS A 58 1.07 -16.99 -5.89
CA LYS A 58 0.54 -18.13 -6.64
C LYS A 58 0.32 -17.74 -8.10
N SER A 59 0.42 -18.70 -9.01
CA SER A 59 0.20 -18.49 -10.45
C SER A 59 -0.43 -19.73 -11.06
N ALA A 60 -1.47 -19.52 -11.85
CA ALA A 60 -2.23 -20.59 -12.51
C ALA A 60 -2.73 -20.15 -13.89
N GLU A 61 -3.06 -21.11 -14.75
CA GLU A 61 -3.62 -20.83 -16.08
C GLU A 61 -5.12 -20.53 -16.04
N THR A 62 -5.80 -20.96 -14.97
CA THR A 62 -7.24 -20.69 -14.78
C THR A 62 -7.49 -19.99 -13.44
N LEU A 63 -8.62 -19.28 -13.34
CA LEU A 63 -9.04 -18.65 -12.09
C LEU A 63 -9.48 -19.69 -11.03
N GLU A 64 -9.99 -20.81 -11.48
CA GLU A 64 -10.40 -21.94 -10.65
C GLU A 64 -9.19 -22.54 -9.92
N GLU A 65 -8.11 -22.85 -10.65
CA GLU A 65 -6.83 -23.34 -10.09
C GLU A 65 -6.24 -22.30 -9.13
N LEU A 66 -6.22 -21.02 -9.52
CA LEU A 66 -5.73 -19.97 -8.65
C LEU A 66 -6.56 -19.83 -7.36
N ALA A 67 -7.87 -19.97 -7.45
CA ALA A 67 -8.76 -19.93 -6.29
C ALA A 67 -8.47 -21.09 -5.33
N GLU A 68 -8.24 -22.31 -5.85
CA GLU A 68 -7.84 -23.48 -5.06
C GLU A 68 -6.52 -23.22 -4.32
N ASP A 69 -5.50 -22.74 -5.03
CA ASP A 69 -4.18 -22.42 -4.46
C ASP A 69 -4.22 -21.34 -3.36
N LEU A 70 -5.18 -20.42 -3.44
CA LEU A 70 -5.39 -19.34 -2.49
C LEU A 70 -6.41 -19.68 -1.37
N GLY A 71 -7.10 -20.82 -1.49
CA GLY A 71 -8.18 -21.20 -0.57
C GLY A 71 -9.42 -20.30 -0.68
N LEU A 72 -9.74 -19.80 -1.88
CA LEU A 72 -10.88 -18.95 -2.19
C LEU A 72 -12.03 -19.73 -2.83
N PRO A 73 -13.30 -19.28 -2.70
CA PRO A 73 -14.41 -19.84 -3.45
C PRO A 73 -14.24 -19.55 -4.95
N ALA A 74 -14.01 -20.62 -5.75
CA ALA A 74 -13.71 -20.49 -7.18
C ALA A 74 -14.84 -19.79 -7.97
N GLU A 75 -16.09 -20.20 -7.75
CA GLU A 75 -17.25 -19.61 -8.43
C GLU A 75 -17.36 -18.09 -8.17
N ALA A 76 -17.15 -17.67 -6.91
CA ALA A 76 -17.21 -16.27 -6.52
C ALA A 76 -16.06 -15.45 -7.14
N LEU A 77 -14.83 -16.01 -7.14
CA LEU A 77 -13.69 -15.36 -7.77
C LEU A 77 -13.88 -15.19 -9.26
N CYS A 78 -14.28 -16.28 -9.98
CA CYS A 78 -14.54 -16.25 -11.42
C CYS A 78 -15.60 -15.21 -11.76
N LYS A 79 -16.71 -15.21 -11.02
CA LYS A 79 -17.77 -14.22 -11.19
C LYS A 79 -17.26 -12.80 -10.96
N THR A 80 -16.52 -12.57 -9.89
CA THR A 80 -15.95 -11.25 -9.56
C THR A 80 -15.05 -10.71 -10.67
N ILE A 81 -14.23 -11.56 -11.28
CA ILE A 81 -13.36 -11.16 -12.39
C ILE A 81 -14.16 -10.96 -13.69
N ALA A 82 -15.15 -11.83 -13.98
CA ALA A 82 -16.02 -11.71 -15.15
C ALA A 82 -16.91 -10.45 -15.12
N ASP A 83 -17.28 -9.98 -13.93
CA ASP A 83 -18.07 -8.75 -13.76
C ASP A 83 -17.27 -7.46 -14.06
N ILE A 84 -15.94 -7.55 -14.24
CA ILE A 84 -15.10 -6.42 -14.64
C ILE A 84 -15.25 -6.18 -16.14
N SER A 85 -15.91 -5.09 -16.49
CA SER A 85 -16.11 -4.70 -17.90
C SER A 85 -15.08 -3.65 -18.33
N PRO A 86 -14.42 -3.81 -19.50
CA PRO A 86 -13.54 -2.80 -20.05
C PRO A 86 -14.23 -1.45 -20.22
N ASN A 87 -13.49 -0.37 -20.05
CA ASN A 87 -13.94 1.02 -20.22
C ASN A 87 -15.21 1.39 -19.44
N SER A 88 -15.44 0.71 -18.31
CA SER A 88 -16.62 0.95 -17.46
C SER A 88 -16.22 1.45 -16.07
N THR A 89 -17.15 2.07 -15.38
CA THR A 89 -17.01 2.43 -13.97
C THR A 89 -17.90 1.52 -13.13
N ASP A 90 -17.31 0.90 -12.11
CA ASP A 90 -18.02 -0.04 -11.25
C ASP A 90 -18.75 0.62 -10.07
N ARG A 91 -19.40 -0.22 -9.23
CA ARG A 91 -20.13 0.22 -8.02
C ARG A 91 -19.25 0.89 -6.95
N PHE A 92 -17.93 0.72 -7.01
CA PHE A 92 -16.96 1.35 -6.10
C PHE A 92 -16.40 2.66 -6.65
N GLY A 93 -16.79 3.05 -7.87
CA GLY A 93 -16.29 4.23 -8.55
C GLY A 93 -14.92 4.03 -9.22
N ARG A 94 -14.46 2.77 -9.39
CA ARG A 94 -13.27 2.48 -10.18
C ARG A 94 -13.60 2.44 -11.66
N THR A 95 -12.88 3.22 -12.45
CA THR A 95 -12.91 3.14 -13.91
C THR A 95 -11.82 2.16 -14.38
N PHE A 96 -12.23 1.15 -15.13
CA PHE A 96 -11.33 0.18 -15.74
C PHE A 96 -10.90 0.65 -17.13
N GLY A 97 -9.65 0.35 -17.51
CA GLY A 97 -9.16 0.55 -18.87
C GLY A 97 -9.64 -0.55 -19.84
N GLU A 98 -9.03 -0.58 -21.01
CA GLU A 98 -9.37 -1.55 -22.06
C GLU A 98 -8.93 -2.99 -21.73
N THR A 99 -7.87 -3.14 -20.92
CA THR A 99 -7.23 -4.42 -20.67
C THR A 99 -7.91 -5.16 -19.53
N VAL A 100 -8.40 -6.35 -19.80
CA VAL A 100 -8.87 -7.33 -18.80
C VAL A 100 -7.71 -8.24 -18.35
N LEU A 101 -7.89 -8.91 -17.22
CA LEU A 101 -6.94 -9.92 -16.77
C LEU A 101 -6.92 -11.11 -17.71
N SER A 102 -5.73 -11.65 -17.99
CA SER A 102 -5.52 -12.81 -18.86
C SER A 102 -4.50 -13.78 -18.26
N PRO A 103 -4.54 -15.07 -18.62
CA PRO A 103 -3.56 -16.04 -18.14
C PRO A 103 -2.09 -15.66 -18.46
N PRO A 104 -1.13 -16.06 -17.62
CA PRO A 104 -1.35 -16.70 -16.33
C PRO A 104 -1.90 -15.71 -15.31
N PHE A 105 -2.88 -16.17 -14.52
CA PHE A 105 -3.42 -15.40 -13.39
C PHE A 105 -2.53 -15.56 -12.19
N CYS A 106 -2.32 -14.48 -11.45
CA CYS A 106 -1.49 -14.45 -10.26
C CYS A 106 -2.30 -13.96 -9.06
N GLY A 107 -1.93 -14.43 -7.87
CA GLY A 107 -2.58 -14.01 -6.65
C GLY A 107 -1.65 -14.05 -5.45
N VAL A 108 -1.87 -13.15 -4.50
CA VAL A 108 -1.13 -13.09 -3.24
C VAL A 108 -2.04 -12.66 -2.10
N ARG A 109 -1.91 -13.34 -0.96
CA ARG A 109 -2.59 -12.94 0.28
C ARG A 109 -1.88 -11.74 0.89
N VAL A 110 -2.63 -10.70 1.23
CA VAL A 110 -2.11 -9.43 1.74
C VAL A 110 -2.81 -9.00 3.02
N THR A 111 -2.12 -8.23 3.84
CA THR A 111 -2.68 -7.56 5.01
C THR A 111 -2.13 -6.14 5.11
N GLY A 112 -2.79 -5.28 5.90
CA GLY A 112 -2.27 -3.95 6.20
C GLY A 112 -1.01 -4.02 7.05
N ALA A 113 -0.01 -3.22 6.72
CA ALA A 113 1.24 -3.13 7.47
C ALA A 113 1.58 -1.68 7.79
N LEU A 114 2.15 -1.46 8.97
CA LEU A 114 2.69 -0.16 9.36
C LEU A 114 4.07 0.02 8.75
N PHE A 115 4.17 0.88 7.76
CA PHE A 115 5.41 1.13 7.06
C PHE A 115 6.24 2.23 7.72
N HIS A 116 5.59 3.33 8.12
CA HIS A 116 6.19 4.35 8.96
C HIS A 116 5.10 5.17 9.69
N THR A 117 5.48 5.97 10.66
CA THR A 117 4.57 6.86 11.39
C THR A 117 4.72 8.31 10.92
N GLN A 118 3.63 9.08 11.00
CA GLN A 118 3.64 10.53 10.78
C GLN A 118 3.81 11.33 12.08
N GLY A 119 3.71 10.65 13.23
CA GLY A 119 4.02 11.23 14.53
C GLY A 119 5.52 11.41 14.74
N GLY A 120 5.89 12.30 15.64
CA GLY A 120 7.28 12.54 15.97
C GLY A 120 7.50 13.81 16.79
N LEU A 121 8.75 14.19 16.96
CA LEU A 121 9.14 15.41 17.67
C LEU A 121 8.79 16.65 16.82
N LYS A 122 8.17 17.64 17.44
CA LYS A 122 8.01 18.95 16.78
C LYS A 122 9.36 19.64 16.72
N VAL A 123 9.67 20.24 15.57
CA VAL A 123 10.90 20.98 15.34
C VAL A 123 10.61 22.41 14.86
N ASP A 124 11.55 23.32 15.10
CA ASP A 124 11.54 24.65 14.52
C ASP A 124 12.14 24.67 13.10
N THR A 125 12.24 25.85 12.50
CA THR A 125 12.81 26.05 11.16
C THR A 125 14.29 25.71 11.04
N SER A 126 14.99 25.52 12.18
CA SER A 126 16.37 25.06 12.26
C SER A 126 16.49 23.58 12.62
N ALA A 127 15.36 22.83 12.56
CA ALA A 127 15.24 21.42 12.92
C ALA A 127 15.53 21.13 14.42
N ARG A 128 15.52 22.13 15.31
CA ARG A 128 15.68 21.95 16.75
C ARG A 128 14.37 21.52 17.39
N VAL A 129 14.45 20.62 18.36
CA VAL A 129 13.28 20.06 19.04
C VAL A 129 12.60 21.11 19.91
N ILE A 130 11.27 21.17 19.80
CA ILE A 130 10.40 22.05 20.61
C ILE A 130 9.74 21.21 21.70
N CYS A 131 9.90 21.60 22.95
CA CYS A 131 9.25 21.01 24.10
C CYS A 131 7.72 21.28 24.12
N LYS A 132 6.96 20.51 24.91
CA LYS A 132 5.52 20.73 25.09
C LYS A 132 5.15 22.14 25.59
N ASN A 133 6.01 22.78 26.38
CA ASN A 133 5.83 24.14 26.88
C ASN A 133 6.25 25.23 25.89
N GLY A 134 6.67 24.85 24.65
CA GLY A 134 7.11 25.75 23.60
C GLY A 134 8.59 26.16 23.65
N SER A 135 9.35 25.75 24.68
CA SER A 135 10.80 26.03 24.72
C SER A 135 11.56 25.17 23.71
N ILE A 136 12.69 25.67 23.21
CA ILE A 136 13.55 24.98 22.25
C ILE A 136 14.72 24.34 23.01
N ILE A 137 15.01 23.08 22.64
CA ILE A 137 16.24 22.40 23.11
C ILE A 137 17.32 22.73 22.10
N SER A 138 18.27 23.60 22.49
CA SER A 138 19.24 24.23 21.60
C SER A 138 20.23 23.27 20.93
N ASN A 139 20.49 22.12 21.55
CA ASN A 139 21.46 21.12 21.11
C ASN A 139 20.80 19.78 20.69
N LEU A 140 19.49 19.75 20.50
CA LEU A 140 18.78 18.56 20.07
C LEU A 140 18.03 18.85 18.76
N TYR A 141 18.33 18.07 17.73
CA TYR A 141 17.75 18.15 16.40
C TYR A 141 16.98 16.87 16.08
N ALA A 142 15.97 16.97 15.22
CA ALA A 142 15.26 15.79 14.71
C ALA A 142 14.89 15.94 13.22
N GLY A 143 14.94 14.82 12.51
CA GLY A 143 14.57 14.73 11.10
C GLY A 143 14.09 13.33 10.75
N GLY A 144 13.59 13.15 9.53
CA GLY A 144 13.06 11.86 9.06
C GLY A 144 11.94 11.33 9.95
N GLY A 145 11.97 10.04 10.25
CA GLY A 145 10.96 9.38 11.08
C GLY A 145 10.95 9.80 12.55
N ALA A 146 11.98 10.51 13.03
CA ALA A 146 12.03 11.06 14.40
C ALA A 146 11.26 12.37 14.53
N ALA A 147 11.13 13.15 13.47
CA ALA A 147 10.38 14.41 13.45
C ALA A 147 8.92 14.18 13.04
N CYS A 148 8.02 15.09 13.40
CA CYS A 148 6.66 15.11 12.86
C CYS A 148 6.71 15.14 11.32
N GLY A 149 5.97 14.22 10.69
CA GLY A 149 5.84 14.15 9.26
C GLY A 149 5.07 15.34 8.67
N VAL A 150 5.21 15.53 7.37
CA VAL A 150 4.58 16.64 6.61
C VAL A 150 3.31 16.20 5.90
N SER A 151 2.90 14.95 6.03
CA SER A 151 1.63 14.44 5.48
C SER A 151 0.43 15.10 6.16
N GLY A 152 -0.69 15.17 5.45
CA GLY A 152 -1.98 15.59 5.99
C GLY A 152 -2.54 14.59 7.01
N ARG A 153 -3.70 14.93 7.55
CA ARG A 153 -4.39 14.07 8.52
C ARG A 153 -5.14 12.93 7.83
N GLY A 154 -5.21 11.78 8.53
CA GLY A 154 -5.92 10.58 8.06
C GLY A 154 -5.14 9.85 6.97
N ASP A 155 -5.74 8.79 6.47
CA ASP A 155 -5.19 7.92 5.43
C ASP A 155 -5.07 8.62 4.08
N SER A 156 -6.08 9.38 3.66
CA SER A 156 -6.08 10.16 2.42
C SER A 156 -5.12 11.36 2.44
N GLY A 157 -4.64 11.76 3.61
CA GLY A 157 -3.66 12.85 3.75
C GLY A 157 -2.22 12.43 3.55
N TYR A 158 -1.95 11.13 3.35
CA TYR A 158 -0.59 10.65 3.17
C TYR A 158 0.08 11.25 1.91
N LEU A 159 1.28 11.79 2.09
CA LEU A 159 2.11 12.31 1.01
C LEU A 159 3.26 11.33 0.73
N SER A 160 3.24 10.71 -0.44
CA SER A 160 4.31 9.79 -0.86
C SER A 160 5.67 10.48 -0.88
N GLY A 161 6.69 9.80 -0.39
CA GLY A 161 8.05 10.33 -0.30
C GLY A 161 8.31 11.26 0.89
N ASN A 162 7.30 11.59 1.72
CA ASN A 162 7.47 12.53 2.84
C ASN A 162 8.54 12.09 3.85
N GLY A 163 8.72 10.79 4.07
CA GLY A 163 9.74 10.25 4.96
C GLY A 163 11.17 10.57 4.48
N LEU A 164 11.44 10.33 3.19
CA LEU A 164 12.72 10.67 2.57
C LEU A 164 12.92 12.19 2.50
N LEU A 165 11.88 12.94 2.13
CA LEU A 165 11.92 14.39 2.05
C LEU A 165 12.29 14.99 3.41
N SER A 166 11.60 14.61 4.49
CA SER A 166 11.87 15.10 5.84
C SER A 166 13.25 14.68 6.34
N ALA A 167 13.73 13.48 6.03
CA ALA A 167 15.07 13.02 6.39
C ALA A 167 16.16 13.87 5.74
N VAL A 168 16.06 14.08 4.43
CA VAL A 168 17.08 14.83 3.67
C VAL A 168 17.05 16.33 4.04
N VAL A 169 15.85 16.94 4.03
CA VAL A 169 15.72 18.39 4.25
C VAL A 169 16.04 18.77 5.69
N LEU A 170 15.41 18.12 6.68
CA LEU A 170 15.66 18.42 8.09
C LEU A 170 17.07 18.01 8.51
N GLY A 171 17.61 16.89 7.99
CA GLY A 171 18.99 16.51 8.23
C GLY A 171 20.00 17.54 7.72
N ARG A 172 19.77 18.09 6.50
CA ARG A 172 20.58 19.18 5.96
C ARG A 172 20.48 20.46 6.81
N ILE A 173 19.27 20.82 7.25
CA ILE A 173 19.03 22.01 8.08
C ILE A 173 19.75 21.83 9.42
N ALA A 174 19.58 20.69 10.08
CA ALA A 174 20.23 20.39 11.35
C ALA A 174 21.76 20.47 11.23
N GLY A 175 22.36 19.84 10.20
CA GLY A 175 23.81 19.87 9.98
C GLY A 175 24.38 21.23 9.59
N LYS A 176 23.55 22.21 9.24
CA LYS A 176 23.99 23.61 9.05
C LYS A 176 23.82 24.47 10.31
N ALA A 177 22.96 24.03 11.23
CA ALA A 177 22.60 24.76 12.43
C ALA A 177 23.39 24.28 13.69
N SER A 178 24.01 23.11 13.59
CA SER A 178 24.94 22.57 14.58
C SER A 178 26.36 23.13 14.37
#